data_aae04a6702082c2911bd5326fc3a7813
#
_entry.id   aae04a6702082c2911bd5326fc3a7813
#
_cell.length_a   1.000
_cell.length_b   1.000
_cell.length_c   1.000
_cell.angle_alpha   90.00
_cell.angle_beta   90.00
_cell.angle_gamma   90.00
#
_symmetry.space_group_name_H-M   'P 1'
#
loop_
_entity.id
_entity.type
_entity.pdbx_description
1 polymer ?
#
loop_
_entity_poly.entity_id
_entity_poly.type
_entity_poly.pdbx_seq_one_letter_code
_entity_poly.pdbx_strand_id
1 'polypeptide(L)'
;VGHDNAILCHVTLIPYIKASGELKTKPTQASVKELQGMGIQPDIIVCRSEHELDQKLKDKIALFCNVPNSHVLQNLDVEYLYEAPLAMEQENLAKVACECLNLDCPEPDLADWKQMVEDLRHPDKEVKIALVGKYTALHDAYISVVEALKHGGIPEHTTVDIKWVDSEELNDDNAAEVFKGIQGIIVPGGFGDRGVEGMIAAAKYARENNIPYLGLCLGMQVAIIEYARHVCMFHDAHSIELDPNTTHPVIALMPDQNGIEDIGGTLRLGSYPCVLDKTSKAYQVYGTENISERHRHRYEVNNDYRTALTEHGMKLCGTSPDGRIVEMIEIP
;
A
#
# COMPACT_ATOMS: atom_id res chain seq x y z
N VAL A 1 -20.06 -17.27 18.24
CA VAL A 1 -20.69 -17.29 16.90
C VAL A 1 -21.39 -18.61 16.65
N GLY A 2 -20.87 -19.74 17.13
CA GLY A 2 -21.38 -21.10 16.93
C GLY A 2 -20.82 -21.75 15.66
N HIS A 3 -20.74 -23.09 15.66
CA HIS A 3 -20.17 -23.86 14.53
C HIS A 3 -20.94 -23.69 13.22
N ASP A 4 -22.25 -23.43 13.29
CA ASP A 4 -23.10 -23.28 12.08
C ASP A 4 -22.90 -21.94 11.35
N ASN A 5 -22.19 -21.00 11.98
CA ASN A 5 -22.00 -19.63 11.45
C ASN A 5 -20.54 -19.25 11.25
N ALA A 6 -19.60 -20.20 11.43
CA ALA A 6 -18.18 -19.98 11.26
C ALA A 6 -17.48 -21.28 10.91
N ILE A 7 -16.56 -21.22 9.96
CA ILE A 7 -15.67 -22.32 9.58
C ILE A 7 -14.24 -22.00 9.92
N LEU A 8 -13.45 -23.01 10.19
CA LEU A 8 -12.02 -22.88 10.40
C LEU A 8 -11.24 -23.41 9.20
N CYS A 9 -10.60 -22.52 8.49
CA CYS A 9 -9.67 -22.85 7.41
C CYS A 9 -8.24 -22.83 7.99
N HIS A 10 -7.61 -24.00 8.10
CA HIS A 10 -6.26 -24.15 8.64
C HIS A 10 -5.22 -24.18 7.52
N VAL A 11 -4.40 -23.12 7.44
CA VAL A 11 -3.31 -23.02 6.47
C VAL A 11 -2.05 -23.64 7.04
N THR A 12 -1.45 -24.57 6.31
CA THR A 12 -0.24 -25.28 6.77
C THR A 12 0.79 -25.40 5.65
N LEU A 13 2.03 -25.75 6.01
CA LEU A 13 3.12 -25.97 5.07
C LEU A 13 3.37 -27.47 4.88
N ILE A 14 3.47 -27.89 3.62
CA ILE A 14 3.92 -29.22 3.20
C ILE A 14 5.36 -29.09 2.65
N PRO A 15 6.39 -29.26 3.48
CA PRO A 15 7.76 -29.06 3.03
C PRO A 15 8.20 -30.18 2.07
N TYR A 16 8.94 -29.76 1.04
CA TYR A 16 9.65 -30.67 0.16
C TYR A 16 11.09 -30.89 0.63
N ILE A 17 11.48 -32.14 0.83
CA ILE A 17 12.83 -32.49 1.26
C ILE A 17 13.67 -32.83 0.02
N LYS A 18 14.46 -31.92 -0.46
CA LYS A 18 15.30 -32.08 -1.67
C LYS A 18 16.18 -33.34 -1.63
N ALA A 19 16.72 -33.68 -0.46
CA ALA A 19 17.59 -34.85 -0.30
C ALA A 19 16.89 -36.19 -0.53
N SER A 20 15.59 -36.30 -0.23
CA SER A 20 14.80 -37.52 -0.42
C SER A 20 13.83 -37.45 -1.61
N GLY A 21 13.68 -36.27 -2.24
CA GLY A 21 12.73 -36.06 -3.32
C GLY A 21 11.27 -36.20 -2.90
N GLU A 22 10.92 -35.90 -1.64
CA GLU A 22 9.60 -36.20 -1.11
C GLU A 22 8.96 -35.02 -0.38
N LEU A 23 7.64 -34.89 -0.53
CA LEU A 23 6.78 -34.04 0.31
C LEU A 23 6.50 -34.70 1.67
N LYS A 24 6.53 -33.96 2.75
CA LYS A 24 6.33 -34.42 4.11
C LYS A 24 5.04 -33.89 4.73
N THR A 25 4.09 -34.80 4.99
CA THR A 25 2.78 -34.46 5.61
C THR A 25 2.79 -34.40 7.13
N LYS A 26 3.85 -34.89 7.78
CA LYS A 26 3.94 -34.90 9.26
C LYS A 26 3.85 -33.53 9.92
N PRO A 27 4.47 -32.46 9.39
CA PRO A 27 4.33 -31.12 9.97
C PRO A 27 2.88 -30.65 9.99
N THR A 28 2.14 -30.84 8.91
CA THR A 28 0.70 -30.54 8.82
C THR A 28 -0.10 -31.34 9.83
N GLN A 29 0.13 -32.67 9.93
CA GLN A 29 -0.55 -33.51 10.91
C GLN A 29 -0.26 -33.07 12.34
N ALA A 30 0.98 -32.68 12.65
CA ALA A 30 1.35 -32.18 13.98
C ALA A 30 0.65 -30.85 14.29
N SER A 31 0.63 -29.91 13.33
CA SER A 31 -0.04 -28.62 13.47
C SER A 31 -1.55 -28.77 13.72
N VAL A 32 -2.22 -29.63 12.95
CA VAL A 32 -3.66 -29.90 13.14
C VAL A 32 -3.91 -30.60 14.48
N LYS A 33 -3.04 -31.54 14.89
CA LYS A 33 -3.17 -32.20 16.20
C LYS A 33 -3.03 -31.22 17.36
N GLU A 34 -2.15 -30.27 17.27
CA GLU A 34 -2.00 -29.18 18.26
C GLU A 34 -3.28 -28.32 18.34
N LEU A 35 -3.83 -27.94 17.21
CA LEU A 35 -5.10 -27.22 17.12
C LEU A 35 -6.27 -28.00 17.75
N GLN A 36 -6.37 -29.30 17.43
CA GLN A 36 -7.36 -30.21 18.03
C GLN A 36 -7.17 -30.34 19.53
N GLY A 37 -5.90 -30.34 20.04
CA GLY A 37 -5.57 -30.32 21.45
C GLY A 37 -6.11 -29.10 22.20
N MET A 38 -6.35 -27.99 21.51
CA MET A 38 -7.02 -26.78 22.00
C MET A 38 -8.55 -26.83 21.89
N GLY A 39 -9.11 -27.97 21.46
CA GLY A 39 -10.56 -28.12 21.25
C GLY A 39 -11.10 -27.55 19.95
N ILE A 40 -10.23 -27.30 18.98
CA ILE A 40 -10.62 -26.70 17.70
C ILE A 40 -10.42 -27.71 16.58
N GLN A 41 -11.49 -28.03 15.82
CA GLN A 41 -11.45 -28.90 14.66
C GLN A 41 -11.45 -28.02 13.39
N PRO A 42 -10.50 -28.17 12.46
CA PRO A 42 -10.56 -27.49 11.18
C PRO A 42 -11.63 -28.10 10.28
N ASP A 43 -12.30 -27.26 9.50
CA ASP A 43 -13.25 -27.66 8.46
C ASP A 43 -12.54 -27.85 7.11
N ILE A 44 -11.56 -26.99 6.82
CA ILE A 44 -10.78 -27.01 5.59
C ILE A 44 -9.29 -26.95 5.95
N ILE A 45 -8.47 -27.71 5.21
CA ILE A 45 -7.00 -27.62 5.31
C ILE A 45 -6.44 -27.12 3.97
N VAL A 46 -5.75 -25.98 4.01
CA VAL A 46 -5.03 -25.44 2.87
C VAL A 46 -3.55 -25.75 3.01
N CYS A 47 -3.04 -26.57 2.10
CA CYS A 47 -1.67 -27.07 2.11
C CYS A 47 -0.79 -26.22 1.20
N ARG A 48 0.01 -25.29 1.78
CA ARG A 48 1.05 -24.56 1.05
C ARG A 48 2.18 -25.49 0.67
N SER A 49 2.57 -25.51 -0.60
CA SER A 49 3.61 -26.39 -1.13
C SER A 49 4.28 -25.80 -2.38
N GLU A 50 5.57 -26.10 -2.57
CA GLU A 50 6.32 -25.81 -3.81
C GLU A 50 5.96 -26.80 -4.93
N HIS A 51 5.42 -27.99 -4.59
CA HIS A 51 5.11 -29.06 -5.54
C HIS A 51 3.70 -29.57 -5.36
N GLU A 52 3.10 -30.07 -6.44
CA GLU A 52 1.77 -30.66 -6.43
C GLU A 52 1.64 -31.81 -5.43
N LEU A 53 0.52 -31.85 -4.73
CA LEU A 53 0.14 -32.96 -3.86
C LEU A 53 -0.63 -34.01 -4.66
N ASP A 54 -0.09 -35.22 -4.75
CA ASP A 54 -0.82 -36.33 -5.29
C ASP A 54 -2.03 -36.72 -4.42
N GLN A 55 -2.99 -37.45 -5.00
CA GLN A 55 -4.20 -37.83 -4.28
C GLN A 55 -3.91 -38.66 -3.03
N LYS A 56 -2.87 -39.48 -3.03
CA LYS A 56 -2.48 -40.28 -1.86
C LYS A 56 -2.04 -39.42 -0.68
N LEU A 57 -1.35 -38.29 -0.96
CA LEU A 57 -0.96 -37.33 0.06
C LEU A 57 -2.17 -36.58 0.61
N LYS A 58 -3.11 -36.15 -0.27
CA LYS A 58 -4.37 -35.52 0.14
C LYS A 58 -5.21 -36.49 0.99
N ASP A 59 -5.38 -37.73 0.59
CA ASP A 59 -6.09 -38.78 1.34
C ASP A 59 -5.46 -39.03 2.72
N LYS A 60 -4.14 -39.07 2.78
CA LYS A 60 -3.40 -39.23 4.02
C LYS A 60 -3.62 -38.04 4.97
N ILE A 61 -3.56 -36.82 4.46
CA ILE A 61 -3.82 -35.62 5.28
C ILE A 61 -5.26 -35.65 5.79
N ALA A 62 -6.23 -35.90 4.92
CA ALA A 62 -7.64 -36.00 5.27
C ALA A 62 -7.88 -37.00 6.41
N LEU A 63 -7.32 -38.21 6.28
CA LEU A 63 -7.44 -39.28 7.30
C LEU A 63 -6.86 -38.85 8.65
N PHE A 64 -5.62 -38.33 8.66
CA PHE A 64 -4.92 -38.00 9.93
C PHE A 64 -5.43 -36.71 10.58
N CYS A 65 -6.04 -35.80 9.80
CA CYS A 65 -6.56 -34.54 10.27
C CYS A 65 -8.08 -34.58 10.52
N ASN A 66 -8.74 -35.71 10.22
CA ASN A 66 -10.16 -35.91 10.42
C ASN A 66 -11.02 -34.87 9.67
N VAL A 67 -10.74 -34.70 8.37
CA VAL A 67 -11.52 -33.87 7.44
C VAL A 67 -11.89 -34.67 6.20
N PRO A 68 -12.94 -34.31 5.45
CA PRO A 68 -13.24 -34.92 4.15
C PRO A 68 -12.08 -34.71 3.16
N ASN A 69 -11.88 -35.66 2.24
CA ASN A 69 -10.84 -35.55 1.21
C ASN A 69 -10.98 -34.31 0.34
N SER A 70 -12.22 -33.90 0.04
CA SER A 70 -12.54 -32.67 -0.72
C SER A 70 -12.20 -31.40 0.02
N HIS A 71 -11.93 -31.45 1.32
CA HIS A 71 -11.57 -30.30 2.15
C HIS A 71 -10.05 -30.15 2.36
N VAL A 72 -9.24 -30.98 1.70
CA VAL A 72 -7.79 -30.85 1.67
C VAL A 72 -7.41 -30.21 0.34
N LEU A 73 -7.14 -28.93 0.36
CA LEU A 73 -6.84 -28.10 -0.81
C LEU A 73 -5.34 -27.80 -0.86
N GLN A 74 -4.76 -27.84 -2.05
CA GLN A 74 -3.39 -27.39 -2.23
C GLN A 74 -3.37 -25.89 -2.59
N ASN A 75 -2.33 -25.20 -2.15
CA ASN A 75 -2.00 -23.86 -2.58
C ASN A 75 -0.52 -23.84 -2.94
N LEU A 76 -0.24 -23.98 -4.23
CA LEU A 76 1.10 -23.98 -4.78
C LEU A 76 1.69 -22.57 -4.77
N ASP A 77 3.01 -22.50 -4.78
CA ASP A 77 3.71 -21.25 -5.04
C ASP A 77 3.41 -20.78 -6.46
N VAL A 78 3.14 -19.49 -6.58
CA VAL A 78 2.78 -18.83 -7.84
C VAL A 78 3.84 -17.78 -8.17
N GLU A 79 3.99 -17.44 -9.44
CA GLU A 79 4.93 -16.41 -9.89
C GLU A 79 4.44 -15.02 -9.46
N TYR A 80 3.16 -14.75 -9.67
CA TYR A 80 2.50 -13.51 -9.26
C TYR A 80 1.48 -13.80 -8.17
N LEU A 81 1.53 -13.05 -7.07
CA LEU A 81 0.62 -13.26 -5.93
C LEU A 81 -0.86 -13.24 -6.33
N TYR A 82 -1.21 -12.45 -7.33
CA TYR A 82 -2.58 -12.32 -7.85
C TYR A 82 -3.10 -13.57 -8.59
N GLU A 83 -2.26 -14.55 -8.86
CA GLU A 83 -2.66 -15.86 -9.37
C GLU A 83 -3.26 -16.75 -8.27
N ALA A 84 -2.92 -16.49 -7.01
CA ALA A 84 -3.35 -17.34 -5.90
C ALA A 84 -4.88 -17.49 -5.79
N PRO A 85 -5.73 -16.46 -5.97
CA PRO A 85 -7.19 -16.63 -6.00
C PRO A 85 -7.65 -17.59 -7.10
N LEU A 86 -7.03 -17.51 -8.29
CA LEU A 86 -7.36 -18.42 -9.41
C LEU A 86 -6.97 -19.86 -9.10
N ALA A 87 -5.80 -20.06 -8.51
CA ALA A 87 -5.32 -21.38 -8.08
C ALA A 87 -6.22 -21.98 -6.98
N MET A 88 -6.67 -21.16 -6.03
CA MET A 88 -7.59 -21.61 -4.99
C MET A 88 -8.97 -21.96 -5.52
N GLU A 89 -9.45 -21.24 -6.55
CA GLU A 89 -10.73 -21.60 -7.20
C GLU A 89 -10.63 -22.89 -8.00
N GLN A 90 -9.49 -23.18 -8.62
CA GLN A 90 -9.23 -24.48 -9.26
C GLN A 90 -9.31 -25.65 -8.26
N GLU A 91 -8.98 -25.41 -7.00
CA GLU A 91 -9.13 -26.35 -5.88
C GLU A 91 -10.56 -26.33 -5.28
N ASN A 92 -11.49 -25.54 -5.84
CA ASN A 92 -12.88 -25.37 -5.38
C ASN A 92 -13.03 -24.79 -3.95
N LEU A 93 -12.14 -23.89 -3.54
CA LEU A 93 -12.18 -23.31 -2.19
C LEU A 93 -13.53 -22.64 -1.90
N ALA A 94 -14.03 -21.80 -2.81
CA ALA A 94 -15.30 -21.10 -2.65
C ALA A 94 -16.47 -22.08 -2.45
N LYS A 95 -16.54 -23.11 -3.28
CA LYS A 95 -17.58 -24.15 -3.21
C LYS A 95 -17.52 -24.89 -1.87
N VAL A 96 -16.35 -25.37 -1.46
CA VAL A 96 -16.17 -26.09 -0.18
C VAL A 96 -16.53 -25.22 1.01
N ALA A 97 -16.13 -23.94 0.99
CA ALA A 97 -16.48 -22.99 2.05
C ALA A 97 -17.98 -22.74 2.13
N CYS A 98 -18.65 -22.55 1.00
CA CYS A 98 -20.12 -22.39 0.95
C CYS A 98 -20.85 -23.63 1.44
N GLU A 99 -20.40 -24.84 1.04
CA GLU A 99 -20.96 -26.10 1.53
C GLU A 99 -20.82 -26.23 3.05
N CYS A 100 -19.67 -25.92 3.63
CA CYS A 100 -19.46 -25.93 5.08
C CYS A 100 -20.35 -24.96 5.82
N LEU A 101 -20.64 -23.79 5.23
CA LEU A 101 -21.48 -22.73 5.80
C LEU A 101 -22.97 -22.90 5.47
N ASN A 102 -23.36 -23.94 4.73
CA ASN A 102 -24.70 -24.13 4.20
C ASN A 102 -25.25 -22.94 3.43
N LEU A 103 -24.36 -22.29 2.65
CA LEU A 103 -24.69 -21.18 1.77
C LEU A 103 -24.94 -21.67 0.35
N ASP A 104 -26.03 -21.18 -0.26
CA ASP A 104 -26.28 -21.38 -1.69
C ASP A 104 -25.72 -20.17 -2.44
N CYS A 105 -24.55 -20.34 -3.02
CA CYS A 105 -23.85 -19.29 -3.73
C CYS A 105 -23.61 -19.70 -5.18
N PRO A 106 -23.74 -18.76 -6.15
CA PRO A 106 -23.34 -19.03 -7.53
C PRO A 106 -21.81 -19.26 -7.61
N GLU A 107 -21.38 -19.88 -8.68
CA GLU A 107 -19.96 -19.98 -8.99
C GLU A 107 -19.35 -18.58 -9.14
N PRO A 108 -18.12 -18.35 -8.64
CA PRO A 108 -17.46 -17.06 -8.74
C PRO A 108 -17.21 -16.68 -10.21
N ASP A 109 -17.56 -15.45 -10.58
CA ASP A 109 -17.12 -14.87 -11.84
C ASP A 109 -15.76 -14.19 -11.63
N LEU A 110 -14.70 -14.80 -12.19
CA LEU A 110 -13.33 -14.33 -12.12
C LEU A 110 -12.80 -13.85 -13.47
N ALA A 111 -13.67 -13.49 -14.42
CA ALA A 111 -13.24 -13.09 -15.77
C ALA A 111 -12.32 -11.86 -15.73
N ASP A 112 -12.71 -10.80 -15.02
CA ASP A 112 -11.92 -9.58 -14.88
C ASP A 112 -10.61 -9.84 -14.13
N TRP A 113 -10.64 -10.71 -13.11
CA TRP A 113 -9.44 -11.10 -12.38
C TRP A 113 -8.44 -11.87 -13.24
N LYS A 114 -8.93 -12.78 -14.08
CA LYS A 114 -8.09 -13.51 -15.06
C LYS A 114 -7.45 -12.55 -16.05
N GLN A 115 -8.23 -11.59 -16.57
CA GLN A 115 -7.70 -10.58 -17.50
C GLN A 115 -6.61 -9.74 -16.83
N MET A 116 -6.83 -9.27 -15.61
CA MET A 116 -5.82 -8.52 -14.84
C MET A 116 -4.51 -9.33 -14.65
N VAL A 117 -4.60 -10.63 -14.38
CA VAL A 117 -3.42 -11.49 -14.24
C VAL A 117 -2.70 -11.66 -15.57
N GLU A 118 -3.42 -11.78 -16.68
CA GLU A 118 -2.81 -11.84 -18.02
C GLU A 118 -2.11 -10.51 -18.39
N ASP A 119 -2.72 -9.38 -18.07
CA ASP A 119 -2.10 -8.06 -18.28
C ASP A 119 -0.81 -7.90 -17.45
N LEU A 120 -0.82 -8.40 -16.21
CA LEU A 120 0.36 -8.41 -15.35
C LEU A 120 1.50 -9.30 -15.88
N ARG A 121 1.15 -10.43 -16.52
CA ARG A 121 2.13 -11.38 -17.09
C ARG A 121 2.78 -10.85 -18.37
N HIS A 122 2.08 -10.00 -19.11
CA HIS A 122 2.46 -9.57 -20.46
C HIS A 122 2.58 -8.04 -20.58
N PRO A 123 3.41 -7.37 -19.75
CA PRO A 123 3.66 -5.94 -19.90
C PRO A 123 4.43 -5.69 -21.20
N ASP A 124 4.13 -4.60 -21.90
CA ASP A 124 4.82 -4.17 -23.12
C ASP A 124 5.67 -2.91 -22.92
N LYS A 125 5.59 -2.30 -21.74
CA LYS A 125 6.32 -1.09 -21.35
C LYS A 125 7.01 -1.26 -20.00
N GLU A 126 7.98 -0.39 -19.75
CA GLU A 126 8.66 -0.28 -18.45
C GLU A 126 8.79 1.20 -18.06
N VAL A 127 8.53 1.50 -16.79
CA VAL A 127 8.74 2.83 -16.21
C VAL A 127 9.57 2.71 -14.94
N LYS A 128 10.54 3.64 -14.77
CA LYS A 128 11.40 3.69 -13.59
C LYS A 128 10.92 4.78 -12.64
N ILE A 129 10.51 4.38 -11.45
CA ILE A 129 10.00 5.27 -10.40
C ILE A 129 10.98 5.25 -9.23
N ALA A 130 11.45 6.43 -8.81
CA ALA A 130 12.22 6.54 -7.58
C ALA A 130 11.27 6.62 -6.38
N LEU A 131 11.41 5.70 -5.43
CA LEU A 131 10.77 5.77 -4.14
C LEU A 131 11.79 6.35 -3.14
N VAL A 132 11.56 7.60 -2.74
CA VAL A 132 12.46 8.34 -1.83
C VAL A 132 11.90 8.30 -0.42
N GLY A 133 12.56 7.59 0.48
CA GLY A 133 12.04 7.34 1.82
C GLY A 133 13.10 7.14 2.89
N LYS A 134 12.64 7.01 4.13
CA LYS A 134 13.48 6.82 5.33
C LYS A 134 13.76 5.35 5.66
N TYR A 135 12.94 4.44 5.13
CA TYR A 135 12.93 3.01 5.51
C TYR A 135 13.27 2.11 4.31
N THR A 136 14.12 2.59 3.43
CA THR A 136 14.46 1.91 2.18
C THR A 136 15.25 0.61 2.37
N ALA A 137 15.92 0.45 3.51
CA ALA A 137 16.58 -0.81 3.88
C ALA A 137 15.58 -1.94 4.24
N LEU A 138 14.34 -1.59 4.61
CA LEU A 138 13.26 -2.53 4.93
C LEU A 138 12.10 -2.31 3.95
N HIS A 139 12.14 -2.98 2.81
CA HIS A 139 11.17 -2.81 1.72
C HIS A 139 9.71 -3.01 2.16
N ASP A 140 9.47 -3.89 3.12
CA ASP A 140 8.14 -4.16 3.68
C ASP A 140 7.47 -2.93 4.31
N ALA A 141 8.27 -1.93 4.75
CA ALA A 141 7.74 -0.68 5.29
C ALA A 141 6.90 0.09 4.25
N TYR A 142 7.17 -0.11 2.96
CA TYR A 142 6.49 0.54 1.85
C TYR A 142 5.70 -0.41 0.96
N ILE A 143 5.41 -1.63 1.42
CA ILE A 143 4.74 -2.66 0.61
C ILE A 143 3.44 -2.16 -0.03
N SER A 144 2.63 -1.39 0.69
CA SER A 144 1.37 -0.84 0.15
C SER A 144 1.61 0.16 -0.98
N VAL A 145 2.69 0.94 -0.93
CA VAL A 145 3.06 1.89 -1.99
C VAL A 145 3.56 1.13 -3.21
N VAL A 146 4.39 0.12 -2.99
CA VAL A 146 4.89 -0.76 -4.07
C VAL A 146 3.75 -1.46 -4.79
N GLU A 147 2.81 -2.04 -4.03
CA GLU A 147 1.64 -2.70 -4.62
C GLU A 147 0.72 -1.70 -5.35
N ALA A 148 0.51 -0.49 -4.80
CA ALA A 148 -0.26 0.54 -5.49
C ALA A 148 0.38 0.97 -6.82
N LEU A 149 1.72 1.08 -6.88
CA LEU A 149 2.44 1.35 -8.13
C LEU A 149 2.29 0.21 -9.14
N LYS A 150 2.38 -1.04 -8.70
CA LYS A 150 2.10 -2.20 -9.56
C LYS A 150 0.68 -2.19 -10.10
N HIS A 151 -0.31 -1.95 -9.22
CA HIS A 151 -1.72 -1.85 -9.62
C HIS A 151 -1.94 -0.75 -10.66
N GLY A 152 -1.27 0.40 -10.50
CA GLY A 152 -1.31 1.47 -11.51
C GLY A 152 -0.67 1.10 -12.84
N GLY A 153 0.31 0.20 -12.83
CA GLY A 153 1.00 -0.28 -14.04
C GLY A 153 0.19 -1.31 -14.84
N ILE A 154 -0.62 -2.14 -14.17
CA ILE A 154 -1.35 -3.26 -14.82
C ILE A 154 -2.24 -2.77 -15.98
N PRO A 155 -3.20 -1.83 -15.80
CA PRO A 155 -4.07 -1.39 -16.88
C PRO A 155 -3.33 -0.64 -17.99
N GLU A 156 -2.12 -0.17 -17.73
CA GLU A 156 -1.26 0.50 -18.71
C GLU A 156 -0.28 -0.47 -19.39
N HIS A 157 -0.38 -1.77 -19.12
CA HIS A 157 0.54 -2.83 -19.58
C HIS A 157 2.02 -2.46 -19.31
N THR A 158 2.28 -1.90 -18.13
CA THR A 158 3.56 -1.31 -17.78
C THR A 158 4.16 -1.96 -16.53
N THR A 159 5.38 -2.48 -16.64
CA THR A 159 6.18 -2.86 -15.48
C THR A 159 6.71 -1.61 -14.79
N VAL A 160 6.53 -1.54 -13.47
CA VAL A 160 7.10 -0.47 -12.65
C VAL A 160 8.38 -0.98 -11.99
N ASP A 161 9.53 -0.49 -12.48
CA ASP A 161 10.85 -0.71 -11.84
C ASP A 161 11.07 0.35 -10.76
N ILE A 162 11.22 -0.09 -9.49
CA ILE A 162 11.33 0.81 -8.35
C ILE A 162 12.79 0.99 -7.95
N LYS A 163 13.30 2.20 -8.12
CA LYS A 163 14.58 2.61 -7.57
C LYS A 163 14.39 3.10 -6.14
N TRP A 164 14.92 2.36 -5.19
CA TRP A 164 14.95 2.73 -3.79
C TRP A 164 16.00 3.81 -3.53
N VAL A 165 15.60 4.93 -2.95
CA VAL A 165 16.48 6.06 -2.65
C VAL A 165 16.36 6.40 -1.16
N ASP A 166 17.47 6.27 -0.44
CA ASP A 166 17.53 6.71 0.95
C ASP A 166 17.57 8.23 1.02
N SER A 167 16.57 8.80 1.67
CA SER A 167 16.45 10.26 1.77
C SER A 167 17.53 10.90 2.65
N GLU A 168 18.22 10.12 3.49
CA GLU A 168 19.33 10.65 4.30
C GLU A 168 20.61 10.88 3.46
N GLU A 169 20.77 10.13 2.37
CA GLU A 169 21.92 10.24 1.47
C GLU A 169 21.68 11.21 0.30
N LEU A 170 20.41 11.67 0.12
CA LEU A 170 20.01 12.53 -0.98
C LEU A 170 20.16 14.02 -0.60
N ASN A 171 20.69 14.81 -1.52
CA ASN A 171 20.83 16.25 -1.42
C ASN A 171 20.82 16.93 -2.80
N ASP A 172 20.86 18.26 -2.86
CA ASP A 172 20.85 19.03 -4.11
C ASP A 172 22.06 18.69 -5.02
N ASP A 173 23.23 18.38 -4.45
CA ASP A 173 24.46 18.15 -5.24
C ASP A 173 24.43 16.81 -5.98
N ASN A 174 23.78 15.78 -5.41
CA ASN A 174 23.74 14.43 -5.98
C ASN A 174 22.42 14.07 -6.66
N ALA A 175 21.37 14.87 -6.51
CA ALA A 175 20.03 14.57 -7.03
C ALA A 175 20.04 14.29 -8.54
N ALA A 176 20.78 15.04 -9.33
CA ALA A 176 20.85 14.85 -10.78
C ALA A 176 21.45 13.49 -11.17
N GLU A 177 22.41 12.97 -10.42
CA GLU A 177 22.99 11.64 -10.64
C GLU A 177 22.04 10.54 -10.15
N VAL A 178 21.49 10.73 -8.95
CA VAL A 178 20.56 9.78 -8.33
C VAL A 178 19.31 9.58 -9.19
N PHE A 179 18.74 10.65 -9.75
CA PHE A 179 17.52 10.56 -10.55
C PHE A 179 17.74 10.41 -12.06
N LYS A 180 18.97 10.15 -12.49
CA LYS A 180 19.24 9.91 -13.90
C LYS A 180 18.44 8.72 -14.44
N GLY A 181 17.62 8.98 -15.48
CA GLY A 181 16.77 7.99 -16.12
C GLY A 181 15.50 7.62 -15.36
N ILE A 182 15.17 8.33 -14.29
CA ILE A 182 13.92 8.18 -13.55
C ILE A 182 12.80 8.95 -14.26
N GLN A 183 11.61 8.35 -14.34
CA GLN A 183 10.46 8.89 -15.05
C GLN A 183 9.37 9.39 -14.09
N GLY A 184 9.51 9.13 -12.80
CA GLY A 184 8.63 9.63 -11.75
C GLY A 184 9.25 9.47 -10.37
N ILE A 185 8.87 10.33 -9.44
CA ILE A 185 9.35 10.30 -8.06
C ILE A 185 8.14 10.19 -7.13
N ILE A 186 8.20 9.25 -6.18
CA ILE A 186 7.24 9.12 -5.11
C ILE A 186 7.92 9.31 -3.75
N VAL A 187 7.34 10.18 -2.93
CA VAL A 187 7.77 10.39 -1.54
C VAL A 187 6.64 9.92 -0.62
N PRO A 188 6.78 8.78 0.05
CA PRO A 188 5.75 8.23 0.93
C PRO A 188 5.66 8.98 2.26
N GLY A 189 4.67 8.60 3.07
CA GLY A 189 4.52 9.08 4.44
C GLY A 189 5.65 8.62 5.36
N GLY A 190 5.83 9.34 6.45
CA GLY A 190 6.82 9.05 7.49
C GLY A 190 6.66 10.00 8.68
N PHE A 191 7.39 9.72 9.76
CA PHE A 191 7.39 10.53 10.99
C PHE A 191 8.82 10.94 11.37
N GLY A 192 8.94 12.07 12.07
CA GLY A 192 10.23 12.60 12.52
C GLY A 192 11.01 13.31 11.42
N ASP A 193 12.12 13.92 11.80
CA ASP A 193 12.94 14.86 11.03
C ASP A 193 14.00 14.18 10.12
N ARG A 194 14.34 12.93 10.41
CA ARG A 194 15.37 12.17 9.68
C ARG A 194 15.09 12.15 8.18
N GLY A 195 16.05 12.53 7.34
CA GLY A 195 15.99 12.48 5.88
C GLY A 195 15.00 13.46 5.22
N VAL A 196 14.41 14.41 5.95
CA VAL A 196 13.42 15.36 5.40
C VAL A 196 14.05 16.28 4.36
N GLU A 197 15.26 16.78 4.59
CA GLU A 197 15.94 17.66 3.63
C GLU A 197 16.23 16.93 2.29
N GLY A 198 16.54 15.64 2.32
CA GLY A 198 16.66 14.85 1.09
C GLY A 198 15.31 14.64 0.37
N MET A 199 14.20 14.52 1.11
CA MET A 199 12.87 14.48 0.49
C MET A 199 12.51 15.84 -0.14
N ILE A 200 12.90 16.96 0.49
CA ILE A 200 12.76 18.32 -0.05
C ILE A 200 13.59 18.47 -1.33
N ALA A 201 14.83 17.98 -1.34
CA ALA A 201 15.68 17.96 -2.54
C ALA A 201 15.07 17.13 -3.68
N ALA A 202 14.41 15.99 -3.36
CA ALA A 202 13.67 15.21 -4.35
C ALA A 202 12.50 15.98 -4.97
N ALA A 203 11.72 16.67 -4.14
CA ALA A 203 10.59 17.49 -4.61
C ALA A 203 11.08 18.66 -5.49
N LYS A 204 12.17 19.32 -5.07
CA LYS A 204 12.83 20.38 -5.85
C LYS A 204 13.30 19.87 -7.21
N TYR A 205 14.03 18.75 -7.22
CA TYR A 205 14.52 18.17 -8.47
C TYR A 205 13.38 17.82 -9.42
N ALA A 206 12.29 17.22 -8.89
CA ALA A 206 11.10 16.89 -9.66
C ALA A 206 10.49 18.14 -10.31
N ARG A 207 10.26 19.19 -9.53
CA ARG A 207 9.67 20.45 -9.99
C ARG A 207 10.56 21.13 -11.06
N GLU A 208 11.85 21.25 -10.80
CA GLU A 208 12.78 21.96 -11.70
C GLU A 208 13.03 21.21 -13.01
N ASN A 209 12.86 19.89 -13.04
CA ASN A 209 13.08 19.05 -14.22
C ASN A 209 11.78 18.51 -14.84
N ASN A 210 10.60 18.97 -14.41
CA ASN A 210 9.29 18.51 -14.88
C ASN A 210 9.11 16.97 -14.79
N ILE A 211 9.63 16.36 -13.74
CA ILE A 211 9.43 14.94 -13.48
C ILE A 211 8.14 14.78 -12.65
N PRO A 212 7.22 13.89 -13.04
CA PRO A 212 6.04 13.57 -12.24
C PRO A 212 6.40 13.24 -10.80
N TYR A 213 5.73 13.91 -9.85
CA TYR A 213 5.95 13.75 -8.43
C TYR A 213 4.64 13.41 -7.71
N LEU A 214 4.68 12.39 -6.86
CA LEU A 214 3.57 12.05 -5.97
C LEU A 214 4.05 12.06 -4.51
N GLY A 215 3.55 13.00 -3.71
CA GLY A 215 3.82 13.10 -2.29
C GLY A 215 2.65 12.59 -1.46
N LEU A 216 2.87 11.58 -0.63
CA LEU A 216 1.86 11.01 0.27
C LEU A 216 2.12 11.45 1.70
N CYS A 217 1.15 12.08 2.36
CA CYS A 217 1.25 12.55 3.75
C CYS A 217 2.47 13.46 3.95
N LEU A 218 3.55 13.00 4.58
CA LEU A 218 4.81 13.74 4.69
C LEU A 218 5.34 14.18 3.32
N GLY A 219 5.17 13.35 2.28
CA GLY A 219 5.57 13.68 0.91
C GLY A 219 4.86 14.92 0.35
N MET A 220 3.58 15.11 0.65
CA MET A 220 2.87 16.35 0.32
C MET A 220 3.41 17.54 1.14
N GLN A 221 3.66 17.32 2.43
CA GLN A 221 4.16 18.38 3.31
C GLN A 221 5.54 18.89 2.86
N VAL A 222 6.46 17.97 2.49
CA VAL A 222 7.79 18.37 1.99
C VAL A 222 7.71 19.09 0.64
N ALA A 223 6.77 18.75 -0.22
CA ALA A 223 6.55 19.48 -1.48
C ALA A 223 6.06 20.92 -1.22
N ILE A 224 5.22 21.13 -0.22
CA ILE A 224 4.76 22.46 0.19
C ILE A 224 5.92 23.27 0.82
N ILE A 225 6.73 22.64 1.66
CA ILE A 225 7.91 23.26 2.26
C ILE A 225 8.91 23.67 1.17
N GLU A 226 9.18 22.77 0.23
CA GLU A 226 10.04 23.07 -0.93
C GLU A 226 9.54 24.27 -1.71
N TYR A 227 8.26 24.25 -2.07
CA TYR A 227 7.65 25.33 -2.85
C TYR A 227 7.66 26.67 -2.10
N ALA A 228 7.38 26.65 -0.82
CA ALA A 228 7.44 27.84 0.02
C ALA A 228 8.87 28.40 0.10
N ARG A 229 9.90 27.55 0.23
CA ARG A 229 11.30 27.98 0.28
C ARG A 229 11.80 28.56 -1.03
N HIS A 230 11.54 27.89 -2.15
CA HIS A 230 12.22 28.17 -3.41
C HIS A 230 11.37 28.96 -4.41
N VAL A 231 10.04 28.93 -4.29
CA VAL A 231 9.12 29.64 -5.18
C VAL A 231 8.53 30.87 -4.48
N CYS A 232 8.02 30.71 -3.24
CA CYS A 232 7.48 31.83 -2.47
C CYS A 232 8.57 32.61 -1.70
N MET A 233 9.82 32.17 -1.73
CA MET A 233 10.99 32.82 -1.09
C MET A 233 10.91 32.91 0.45
N PHE A 234 10.19 32.02 1.10
CA PHE A 234 10.17 31.86 2.55
C PHE A 234 11.30 30.89 2.95
N HIS A 235 12.54 31.37 2.98
CA HIS A 235 13.75 30.54 3.03
C HIS A 235 13.86 29.58 4.22
N ASP A 236 13.21 29.87 5.34
CA ASP A 236 13.16 29.04 6.53
C ASP A 236 11.82 28.29 6.69
N ALA A 237 10.97 28.27 5.64
CA ALA A 237 9.69 27.58 5.70
C ALA A 237 9.87 26.11 6.10
N HIS A 238 9.06 25.69 7.08
CA HIS A 238 9.12 24.31 7.60
C HIS A 238 7.78 23.88 8.21
N SER A 239 7.73 22.63 8.68
CA SER A 239 6.72 22.14 9.60
C SER A 239 7.13 22.44 11.05
N ILE A 240 6.21 22.92 11.89
CA ILE A 240 6.48 23.09 13.32
C ILE A 240 6.71 21.76 14.06
N GLU A 241 6.33 20.64 13.46
CA GLU A 241 6.67 19.31 13.97
C GLU A 241 8.18 19.05 13.91
N LEU A 242 8.81 19.52 12.84
CA LEU A 242 10.20 19.21 12.48
C LEU A 242 11.16 20.31 12.89
N ASP A 243 10.75 21.57 12.77
CA ASP A 243 11.46 22.75 13.27
C ASP A 243 10.49 23.70 14.01
N PRO A 244 10.42 23.60 15.34
CA PRO A 244 9.57 24.48 16.15
C PRO A 244 9.97 25.97 16.12
N ASN A 245 11.17 26.31 15.62
CA ASN A 245 11.69 27.67 15.59
C ASN A 245 11.51 28.36 14.22
N THR A 246 10.96 27.66 13.23
CA THR A 246 10.70 28.26 11.91
C THR A 246 9.84 29.52 12.04
N THR A 247 10.22 30.59 11.31
CA THR A 247 9.41 31.82 11.26
C THR A 247 8.30 31.70 10.19
N HIS A 248 8.35 30.70 9.33
CA HIS A 248 7.35 30.42 8.32
C HIS A 248 6.80 28.98 8.44
N PRO A 249 5.93 28.72 9.45
CA PRO A 249 5.35 27.40 9.70
C PRO A 249 4.26 27.09 8.67
N VAL A 250 4.64 26.69 7.46
CA VAL A 250 3.70 26.36 6.36
C VAL A 250 2.92 25.08 6.62
N ILE A 251 3.43 24.23 7.51
CA ILE A 251 2.76 23.03 8.05
C ILE A 251 2.66 23.21 9.56
N ALA A 252 1.45 23.14 10.10
CA ALA A 252 1.18 23.44 11.52
C ALA A 252 0.00 22.61 12.06
N LEU A 253 -0.22 22.70 13.37
CA LEU A 253 -1.45 22.19 13.98
C LEU A 253 -2.62 23.11 13.62
N MET A 254 -3.79 22.54 13.44
CA MET A 254 -5.01 23.33 13.32
C MET A 254 -5.35 23.99 14.66
N PRO A 255 -5.97 25.18 14.68
CA PRO A 255 -6.27 25.91 15.91
C PRO A 255 -7.07 25.12 16.94
N ASP A 256 -7.95 24.22 16.50
CA ASP A 256 -8.77 23.34 17.34
C ASP A 256 -8.01 22.13 17.92
N GLN A 257 -6.77 21.90 17.46
CA GLN A 257 -5.87 20.88 18.01
C GLN A 257 -4.90 21.44 19.06
N ASN A 258 -4.84 22.76 19.22
CA ASN A 258 -3.97 23.41 20.18
C ASN A 258 -4.48 23.21 21.62
N GLY A 259 -3.58 22.80 22.53
CA GLY A 259 -3.89 22.62 23.96
C GLY A 259 -4.44 21.25 24.34
N ILE A 260 -4.52 20.29 23.42
CA ILE A 260 -4.88 18.91 23.73
C ILE A 260 -3.61 18.14 24.12
N GLU A 261 -3.51 17.78 25.42
CA GLU A 261 -2.35 17.06 25.98
C GLU A 261 -2.26 15.61 25.51
N ASP A 262 -3.39 14.99 25.17
CA ASP A 262 -3.44 13.59 24.71
C ASP A 262 -3.14 13.49 23.21
N ILE A 263 -1.86 13.22 22.89
CA ILE A 263 -1.34 13.15 21.52
C ILE A 263 -2.11 12.15 20.65
N GLY A 264 -2.59 11.04 21.24
CA GLY A 264 -3.34 10.00 20.51
C GLY A 264 -4.72 10.46 20.05
N GLY A 265 -5.35 11.41 20.75
CA GLY A 265 -6.69 11.92 20.44
C GLY A 265 -6.75 13.03 19.38
N THR A 266 -5.61 13.54 18.93
CA THR A 266 -5.54 14.65 17.96
C THR A 266 -5.17 14.23 16.54
N LEU A 267 -4.90 12.95 16.31
CA LEU A 267 -4.63 12.40 14.98
C LEU A 267 -5.92 12.36 14.17
N ARG A 268 -5.85 12.84 12.93
CA ARG A 268 -6.83 12.48 11.93
C ARG A 268 -6.54 11.03 11.50
N LEU A 269 -7.38 10.12 11.97
CA LEU A 269 -7.23 8.69 11.75
C LEU A 269 -8.49 8.11 11.11
N GLY A 270 -8.34 7.43 9.98
CA GLY A 270 -9.44 6.79 9.26
C GLY A 270 -9.82 7.51 7.98
N SER A 271 -11.02 7.25 7.49
CA SER A 271 -11.52 7.78 6.21
C SER A 271 -12.14 9.16 6.41
N TYR A 272 -11.69 10.13 5.62
CA TYR A 272 -12.19 11.50 5.62
C TYR A 272 -12.61 11.93 4.22
N PRO A 273 -13.72 12.69 4.10
CA PRO A 273 -14.19 13.19 2.82
C PRO A 273 -13.30 14.33 2.31
N CYS A 274 -13.10 14.35 1.00
CA CYS A 274 -12.39 15.40 0.29
C CYS A 274 -13.19 15.81 -0.95
N VAL A 275 -13.25 17.12 -1.21
CA VAL A 275 -13.89 17.72 -2.38
C VAL A 275 -12.81 18.18 -3.34
N LEU A 276 -12.82 17.64 -4.57
CA LEU A 276 -11.83 17.93 -5.59
C LEU A 276 -12.25 19.10 -6.49
N ASP A 277 -11.30 19.93 -6.87
CA ASP A 277 -11.47 20.93 -7.92
C ASP A 277 -11.62 20.22 -9.28
N LYS A 278 -12.73 20.46 -9.96
CA LYS A 278 -13.08 19.83 -11.26
C LYS A 278 -12.06 20.12 -12.38
N THR A 279 -11.24 21.13 -12.22
CA THR A 279 -10.21 21.49 -13.20
C THR A 279 -8.84 20.83 -12.88
N SER A 280 -8.77 20.02 -11.83
CA SER A 280 -7.53 19.39 -11.36
C SER A 280 -7.22 18.07 -12.09
N LYS A 281 -5.96 17.68 -12.08
CA LYS A 281 -5.54 16.31 -12.47
C LYS A 281 -6.11 15.27 -11.51
N ALA A 282 -6.17 15.60 -10.20
CA ALA A 282 -6.78 14.72 -9.20
C ALA A 282 -8.22 14.39 -9.59
N TYR A 283 -9.03 15.38 -9.95
CA TYR A 283 -10.40 15.12 -10.42
C TYR A 283 -10.44 14.22 -11.68
N GLN A 284 -9.52 14.43 -12.63
CA GLN A 284 -9.45 13.60 -13.84
C GLN A 284 -9.14 12.13 -13.52
N VAL A 285 -8.26 11.90 -12.54
CA VAL A 285 -7.86 10.54 -12.11
C VAL A 285 -8.98 9.85 -11.34
N TYR A 286 -9.63 10.55 -10.39
CA TYR A 286 -10.71 9.97 -9.58
C TYR A 286 -12.06 9.88 -10.32
N GLY A 287 -12.29 10.72 -11.33
CA GLY A 287 -13.53 10.76 -12.10
C GLY A 287 -14.75 11.26 -11.30
N THR A 288 -14.56 11.76 -10.09
CA THR A 288 -15.62 12.27 -9.22
C THR A 288 -15.14 13.43 -8.36
N GLU A 289 -16.06 14.35 -8.03
CA GLU A 289 -15.78 15.52 -7.20
C GLU A 289 -15.61 15.17 -5.71
N ASN A 290 -16.41 14.22 -5.23
CA ASN A 290 -16.41 13.82 -3.83
C ASN A 290 -15.72 12.47 -3.68
N ILE A 291 -14.60 12.47 -2.95
CA ILE A 291 -13.82 11.28 -2.65
C ILE A 291 -13.68 11.12 -1.14
N SER A 292 -13.17 9.99 -0.73
CA SER A 292 -12.86 9.73 0.67
C SER A 292 -11.52 9.01 0.74
N GLU A 293 -10.58 9.60 1.45
CA GLU A 293 -9.23 9.07 1.59
C GLU A 293 -8.91 8.72 3.03
N ARG A 294 -8.01 7.75 3.21
CA ARG A 294 -7.58 7.32 4.55
C ARG A 294 -6.42 8.16 5.04
N HIS A 295 -6.61 8.81 6.18
CA HIS A 295 -5.65 9.69 6.83
C HIS A 295 -5.01 9.03 8.06
N ARG A 296 -3.74 9.42 8.32
CA ARG A 296 -3.02 9.13 9.55
C ARG A 296 -1.96 10.21 9.76
N HIS A 297 -2.39 11.41 10.13
CA HIS A 297 -1.50 12.53 10.40
C HIS A 297 -2.12 13.50 11.39
N ARG A 298 -1.31 14.44 11.89
CA ARG A 298 -1.70 15.44 12.89
C ARG A 298 -1.52 16.87 12.37
N TYR A 299 -0.49 17.09 11.56
CA TYR A 299 -0.13 18.40 11.05
C TYR A 299 -0.74 18.62 9.67
N GLU A 300 -1.20 19.84 9.43
CA GLU A 300 -1.94 20.24 8.25
C GLU A 300 -1.27 21.44 7.56
N VAL A 301 -1.67 21.73 6.34
CA VAL A 301 -1.29 22.98 5.66
C VAL A 301 -1.81 24.17 6.45
N ASN A 302 -0.91 25.07 6.81
CA ASN A 302 -1.28 26.28 7.55
C ASN A 302 -2.06 27.24 6.64
N ASN A 303 -3.29 27.56 7.05
CA ASN A 303 -4.20 28.39 6.27
C ASN A 303 -3.68 29.82 6.01
N ASP A 304 -2.80 30.33 6.87
CA ASP A 304 -2.22 31.68 6.73
C ASP A 304 -1.33 31.79 5.48
N TYR A 305 -0.82 30.67 4.96
CA TYR A 305 0.04 30.63 3.78
C TYR A 305 -0.68 30.28 2.47
N ARG A 306 -1.98 29.93 2.51
CA ARG A 306 -2.74 29.54 1.31
C ARG A 306 -2.67 30.57 0.20
N THR A 307 -2.90 31.83 0.54
CA THR A 307 -2.86 32.95 -0.42
C THR A 307 -1.49 33.04 -1.09
N ALA A 308 -0.42 33.04 -0.31
CA ALA A 308 0.93 33.11 -0.85
C ALA A 308 1.27 31.93 -1.76
N LEU A 309 0.91 30.70 -1.37
CA LEU A 309 1.13 29.50 -2.19
C LEU A 309 0.36 29.56 -3.53
N THR A 310 -0.90 29.99 -3.49
CA THR A 310 -1.74 30.04 -4.70
C THR A 310 -1.39 31.21 -5.62
N GLU A 311 -1.00 32.37 -5.10
CA GLU A 311 -0.53 33.51 -5.91
C GLU A 311 0.76 33.18 -6.69
N HIS A 312 1.58 32.24 -6.15
CA HIS A 312 2.76 31.75 -6.85
C HIS A 312 2.49 30.55 -7.78
N GLY A 313 1.23 30.08 -7.89
CA GLY A 313 0.82 29.09 -8.87
C GLY A 313 0.52 27.70 -8.32
N MET A 314 0.70 27.43 -7.00
CA MET A 314 0.25 26.17 -6.43
C MET A 314 -1.27 26.08 -6.45
N LYS A 315 -1.81 24.95 -6.83
CA LYS A 315 -3.24 24.69 -6.84
C LYS A 315 -3.62 23.82 -5.63
N LEU A 316 -4.54 24.32 -4.81
CA LEU A 316 -5.13 23.54 -3.71
C LEU A 316 -6.31 22.75 -4.29
N CYS A 317 -6.03 21.59 -4.84
CA CYS A 317 -6.95 20.86 -5.70
C CYS A 317 -7.91 19.92 -4.94
N GLY A 318 -7.69 19.69 -3.65
CA GLY A 318 -8.59 18.95 -2.77
C GLY A 318 -8.68 19.59 -1.40
N THR A 319 -9.91 19.72 -0.88
CA THR A 319 -10.15 20.28 0.46
C THR A 319 -11.19 19.46 1.22
N SER A 320 -11.19 19.59 2.56
CA SER A 320 -12.33 19.13 3.36
C SER A 320 -13.64 19.78 2.92
N PRO A 321 -14.82 19.17 3.14
CA PRO A 321 -16.10 19.71 2.67
C PRO A 321 -16.42 21.13 3.16
N ASP A 322 -15.89 21.53 4.32
CA ASP A 322 -15.97 22.89 4.87
C ASP A 322 -14.90 23.85 4.28
N GLY A 323 -14.04 23.35 3.38
CA GLY A 323 -12.96 24.09 2.76
C GLY A 323 -11.79 24.44 3.69
N ARG A 324 -11.82 24.03 4.97
CA ARG A 324 -10.88 24.44 6.00
C ARG A 324 -9.52 23.74 5.91
N ILE A 325 -9.50 22.49 5.51
CA ILE A 325 -8.29 21.67 5.45
C ILE A 325 -7.91 21.42 4.00
N VAL A 326 -6.64 21.55 3.66
CA VAL A 326 -6.08 21.21 2.37
C VAL A 326 -5.69 19.74 2.37
N GLU A 327 -6.32 18.95 1.51
CA GLU A 327 -6.11 17.50 1.42
C GLU A 327 -5.21 17.13 0.24
N MET A 328 -5.25 17.92 -0.84
CA MET A 328 -4.45 17.70 -2.03
C MET A 328 -3.97 19.01 -2.65
N ILE A 329 -2.78 18.96 -3.22
CA ILE A 329 -2.16 20.06 -3.96
C ILE A 329 -1.72 19.58 -5.34
N GLU A 330 -1.63 20.53 -6.27
CA GLU A 330 -0.96 20.35 -7.56
C GLU A 330 0.00 21.51 -7.79
N ILE A 331 1.17 21.21 -8.34
CA ILE A 331 2.11 22.15 -8.89
C ILE A 331 2.08 21.91 -10.41
N PRO A 332 1.49 22.83 -11.20
CA PRO A 332 1.29 22.65 -12.65
C PRO A 332 2.56 22.52 -13.45
#